data_60d067f2bb04d2ea076a69f0685fe68b
#
_entry.id   60d067f2bb04d2ea076a69f0685fe68b
#
_cell.length_a   1.000
_cell.length_b   1.000
_cell.length_c   1.000
_cell.angle_alpha   90.00
_cell.angle_beta   90.00
_cell.angle_gamma   90.00
#
_symmetry.space_group_name_H-M   'P 1'
#
loop_
_entity.id
_entity.type
_entity.pdbx_description
1 polymer ?
#
loop_
_entity_poly.entity_id
_entity_poly.type
_entity_poly.pdbx_seq_one_letter_code
_entity_poly.pdbx_strand_id
1 'polypeptide(L)'
;MSEDAQDVVLIVEDDESIMFVLGEYLSGLGYRVLKAIDGEQAFEILATKPHLDLMVTDYRLPGGISGVQIAEPAIKLRPELKVIFISGYPQEIIDCN
;
A
#
# COMPACT_ATOMS: atom_id res chain seq x y z
N MET A 1 -24.88 -7.89 -7.46
CA MET A 1 -23.78 -7.32 -6.91
C MET A 1 -23.38 -8.04 -5.70
N SER A 2 -22.23 -8.34 -5.62
CA SER A 2 -21.79 -9.10 -4.49
C SER A 2 -20.69 -8.35 -3.76
N GLU A 3 -20.42 -8.79 -2.57
CA GLU A 3 -19.33 -8.24 -1.81
C GLU A 3 -18.00 -8.49 -2.48
N ASP A 4 -17.95 -9.44 -3.40
CA ASP A 4 -16.73 -9.72 -4.12
C ASP A 4 -16.27 -8.56 -4.97
N ALA A 5 -17.17 -7.60 -5.22
CA ALA A 5 -16.81 -6.41 -5.98
C ALA A 5 -16.09 -5.37 -5.13
N GLN A 6 -15.90 -5.63 -3.84
CA GLN A 6 -15.25 -4.68 -2.98
C GLN A 6 -13.80 -4.50 -3.38
N ASP A 7 -13.37 -3.24 -3.52
CA ASP A 7 -11.98 -2.95 -3.83
C ASP A 7 -11.11 -3.21 -2.62
N VAL A 8 -9.87 -3.61 -2.89
CA VAL A 8 -8.93 -4.00 -1.85
C VAL A 8 -7.72 -3.09 -1.91
N VAL A 9 -7.32 -2.57 -0.75
CA VAL A 9 -6.13 -1.72 -0.65
C VAL A 9 -5.16 -2.32 0.33
N LEU A 10 -3.87 -2.27 -0.03
CA LEU A 10 -2.79 -2.62 0.88
C LEU A 10 -2.12 -1.33 1.33
N ILE A 11 -2.09 -1.12 2.64
CA ILE A 11 -1.41 0.03 3.22
C ILE A 11 -0.10 -0.45 3.84
N VAL A 12 1.01 0.18 3.44
CA VAL A 12 2.32 -0.14 4.02
C VAL A 12 2.81 1.10 4.74
N GLU A 13 2.82 1.06 6.06
CA GLU A 13 3.11 2.22 6.87
C GLU A 13 3.54 1.79 8.25
N ASP A 14 4.69 2.27 8.72
CA ASP A 14 5.21 1.87 10.03
C ASP A 14 4.69 2.74 11.17
N ASP A 15 4.16 3.91 10.88
CA ASP A 15 3.63 4.79 11.92
C ASP A 15 2.20 4.37 12.24
N GLU A 16 1.97 4.00 13.50
CA GLU A 16 0.66 3.46 13.89
C GLU A 16 -0.46 4.48 13.73
N SER A 17 -0.16 5.75 14.02
CA SER A 17 -1.19 6.77 13.92
C SER A 17 -1.59 6.99 12.47
N ILE A 18 -0.61 7.04 11.59
CA ILE A 18 -0.90 7.22 10.17
C ILE A 18 -1.64 6.01 9.63
N MET A 19 -1.19 4.81 10.00
CA MET A 19 -1.85 3.59 9.57
C MET A 19 -3.32 3.59 10.00
N PHE A 20 -3.58 4.01 11.25
CA PHE A 20 -4.95 4.04 11.74
C PHE A 20 -5.81 5.01 10.93
N VAL A 21 -5.29 6.22 10.70
CA VAL A 21 -6.06 7.23 9.98
C VAL A 21 -6.33 6.79 8.55
N LEU A 22 -5.31 6.27 7.87
CA LEU A 22 -5.48 5.80 6.50
C LEU A 22 -6.46 4.64 6.43
N GLY A 23 -6.33 3.70 7.37
CA GLY A 23 -7.21 2.54 7.40
C GLY A 23 -8.66 2.94 7.60
N GLU A 24 -8.92 3.86 8.52
CA GLU A 24 -10.28 4.33 8.76
C GLU A 24 -10.83 5.06 7.55
N TYR A 25 -10.01 5.91 6.95
CA TYR A 25 -10.47 6.68 5.81
C TYR A 25 -10.83 5.78 4.64
N LEU A 26 -9.92 4.85 4.30
CA LEU A 26 -10.14 4.00 3.15
C LEU A 26 -11.24 2.98 3.40
N SER A 27 -11.33 2.48 4.62
CA SER A 27 -12.43 1.60 4.97
C SER A 27 -13.76 2.32 4.83
N GLY A 28 -13.80 3.60 5.23
CA GLY A 28 -15.02 4.40 5.08
C GLY A 28 -15.40 4.62 3.64
N LEU A 29 -14.44 4.54 2.71
CA LEU A 29 -14.72 4.65 1.29
C LEU A 29 -15.16 3.33 0.66
N GLY A 30 -15.19 2.27 1.44
CA GLY A 30 -15.62 0.98 0.93
C GLY A 30 -14.52 0.00 0.59
N TYR A 31 -13.26 0.36 0.85
CA TYR A 31 -12.15 -0.54 0.59
C TYR A 31 -12.06 -1.60 1.67
N ARG A 32 -11.67 -2.80 1.25
CA ARG A 32 -11.18 -3.80 2.18
C ARG A 32 -9.71 -3.50 2.40
N VAL A 33 -9.30 -3.32 3.67
CA VAL A 33 -7.97 -2.82 3.99
C VAL A 33 -7.08 -3.95 4.49
N LEU A 34 -5.92 -4.10 3.85
CA LEU A 34 -4.85 -4.97 4.32
C LEU A 34 -3.73 -4.08 4.80
N LYS A 35 -3.04 -4.50 5.86
CA LYS A 35 -2.06 -3.64 6.51
C LYS A 35 -0.72 -4.35 6.65
N ALA A 36 0.36 -3.61 6.36
CA ALA A 36 1.72 -4.07 6.58
C ALA A 36 2.49 -2.93 7.22
N ILE A 37 3.31 -3.25 8.23
CA ILE A 37 4.05 -2.21 8.93
C ILE A 37 5.44 -2.00 8.34
N ASP A 38 5.89 -2.89 7.47
CA ASP A 38 7.19 -2.75 6.84
C ASP A 38 7.19 -3.53 5.54
N GLY A 39 8.34 -3.48 4.85
CA GLY A 39 8.44 -4.15 3.56
C GLY A 39 8.35 -5.66 3.67
N GLU A 40 8.87 -6.22 4.74
CA GLU A 40 8.83 -7.66 4.91
C GLU A 40 7.39 -8.15 5.01
N GLN A 41 6.57 -7.49 5.82
CA GLN A 41 5.18 -7.85 5.91
C GLN A 41 4.45 -7.64 4.60
N ALA A 42 4.81 -6.56 3.89
CA ALA A 42 4.20 -6.32 2.59
C ALA A 42 4.48 -7.46 1.63
N PHE A 43 5.74 -7.93 1.60
CA PHE A 43 6.08 -9.05 0.73
C PHE A 43 5.35 -10.32 1.13
N GLU A 44 5.18 -10.55 2.43
CA GLU A 44 4.43 -11.70 2.90
C GLU A 44 2.99 -11.68 2.39
N ILE A 45 2.37 -10.50 2.45
CA ILE A 45 1.01 -10.36 1.97
C ILE A 45 0.96 -10.55 0.47
N LEU A 46 1.90 -9.94 -0.26
CA LEU A 46 1.91 -10.04 -1.70
C LEU A 46 2.16 -11.48 -2.17
N ALA A 47 2.90 -12.25 -1.37
CA ALA A 47 3.18 -13.64 -1.71
C ALA A 47 1.93 -14.51 -1.68
N THR A 48 0.92 -14.12 -0.93
CA THR A 48 -0.35 -14.87 -0.92
C THR A 48 -1.19 -14.54 -2.14
N LYS A 49 -0.70 -13.63 -2.98
CA LYS A 49 -1.32 -13.26 -4.24
C LYS A 49 -2.77 -12.81 -4.08
N PRO A 50 -3.04 -11.89 -3.15
CA PRO A 50 -4.40 -11.40 -3.02
C PRO A 50 -4.75 -10.49 -4.18
N HIS A 51 -6.03 -10.33 -4.41
CA HIS A 51 -6.47 -9.31 -5.34
C HIS A 51 -6.23 -7.94 -4.72
N LEU A 52 -5.59 -7.05 -5.45
CA LEU A 52 -5.32 -5.70 -4.98
C LEU A 52 -5.70 -4.71 -6.06
N ASP A 53 -6.39 -3.66 -5.66
CA ASP A 53 -6.75 -2.56 -6.56
C ASP A 53 -5.88 -1.34 -6.32
N LEU A 54 -5.37 -1.18 -5.10
CA LEU A 54 -4.64 0.00 -4.71
C LEU A 54 -3.59 -0.38 -3.67
N MET A 55 -2.44 0.24 -3.76
CA MET A 55 -1.43 0.15 -2.71
C MET A 55 -1.05 1.55 -2.29
N VAL A 56 -1.10 1.80 -0.99
CA VAL A 56 -0.66 3.07 -0.43
C VAL A 56 0.55 2.74 0.44
N THR A 57 1.71 3.28 0.09
CA THR A 57 2.92 2.95 0.81
C THR A 57 3.73 4.18 1.11
N ASP A 58 4.37 4.17 2.28
CA ASP A 58 5.35 5.17 2.59
C ASP A 58 6.51 5.01 1.62
N TYR A 59 7.09 6.13 1.21
CA TYR A 59 8.24 6.09 0.34
C TYR A 59 9.44 5.47 1.04
N ARG A 60 9.61 5.80 2.32
CA ARG A 60 10.71 5.26 3.13
C ARG A 60 10.14 4.42 4.25
N LEU A 61 10.66 3.21 4.36
CA LEU A 61 10.20 2.27 5.35
C LEU A 61 11.39 1.76 6.15
N PRO A 62 11.15 1.27 7.38
CA PRO A 62 12.23 0.68 8.16
C PRO A 62 12.72 -0.61 7.51
N GLY A 63 13.93 -1.02 7.88
CA GLY A 63 14.44 -2.30 7.44
C GLY A 63 15.10 -2.30 6.09
N GLY A 64 15.31 -1.13 5.50
CA GLY A 64 16.06 -1.04 4.25
C GLY A 64 15.29 -1.34 2.99
N ILE A 65 14.01 -1.63 3.09
CA ILE A 65 13.17 -1.87 1.91
C ILE A 65 12.31 -0.64 1.71
N SER A 66 12.43 0.00 0.56
CA SER A 66 11.66 1.21 0.27
C SER A 66 10.30 0.86 -0.34
N GLY A 67 9.42 1.85 -0.34
CA GLY A 67 8.12 1.66 -0.98
C GLY A 67 8.24 1.35 -2.46
N VAL A 68 9.23 1.93 -3.13
CA VAL A 68 9.44 1.65 -4.55
C VAL A 68 9.81 0.19 -4.75
N GLN A 69 10.66 -0.35 -3.88
CA GLN A 69 11.09 -1.73 -4.01
C GLN A 69 9.94 -2.71 -3.79
N ILE A 70 8.93 -2.30 -3.04
CA ILE A 70 7.73 -3.12 -2.88
C ILE A 70 6.83 -2.96 -4.09
N ALA A 71 6.69 -1.74 -4.57
CA ALA A 71 5.75 -1.45 -5.65
C ALA A 71 6.14 -2.11 -6.96
N GLU A 72 7.42 -2.19 -7.26
CA GLU A 72 7.85 -2.72 -8.55
C GLU A 72 7.40 -4.14 -8.79
N PRO A 73 7.69 -5.09 -7.89
CA PRO A 73 7.20 -6.45 -8.13
C PRO A 73 5.69 -6.56 -8.02
N ALA A 74 5.08 -5.72 -7.20
CA ALA A 74 3.62 -5.76 -7.07
C ALA A 74 2.95 -5.39 -8.40
N ILE A 75 3.47 -4.35 -9.05
CA ILE A 75 2.93 -3.92 -10.33
C ILE A 75 3.19 -4.94 -11.42
N LYS A 76 4.36 -5.59 -11.39
CA LYS A 76 4.65 -6.62 -12.38
C LYS A 76 3.63 -7.74 -12.37
N LEU A 77 3.21 -8.14 -11.17
CA LEU A 77 2.22 -9.20 -11.03
C LEU A 77 0.80 -8.69 -11.23
N ARG A 78 0.59 -7.40 -11.03
CA ARG A 78 -0.74 -6.80 -11.12
C ARG A 78 -0.65 -5.53 -11.94
N PRO A 79 -0.64 -5.64 -13.28
CA PRO A 79 -0.39 -4.46 -14.11
C PRO A 79 -1.41 -3.33 -13.93
N GLU A 80 -2.59 -3.66 -13.41
CA GLU A 80 -3.61 -2.63 -13.20
C GLU A 80 -3.58 -2.04 -11.80
N LEU A 81 -2.68 -2.49 -10.97
CA LEU A 81 -2.56 -1.98 -9.61
C LEU A 81 -2.15 -0.52 -9.63
N LYS A 82 -2.86 0.29 -8.87
CA LYS A 82 -2.48 1.69 -8.68
C LYS A 82 -1.70 1.81 -7.39
N VAL A 83 -0.65 2.64 -7.43
CA VAL A 83 0.21 2.81 -6.27
C VAL A 83 0.29 4.30 -5.93
N ILE A 84 0.07 4.61 -4.67
CA ILE A 84 0.20 5.97 -4.16
C ILE A 84 1.31 5.96 -3.13
N PHE A 85 2.27 6.86 -3.32
CA PHE A 85 3.36 7.02 -2.35
C PHE A 85 3.04 8.19 -1.43
N ILE A 86 3.25 7.99 -0.14
CA ILE A 86 3.14 9.06 0.84
C ILE A 86 4.51 9.30 1.44
N SER A 87 4.76 10.54 1.83
CA SER A 87 6.06 10.91 2.35
C SER A 87 5.90 12.13 3.23
N GLY A 88 6.74 12.20 4.26
CA GLY A 88 6.82 13.40 5.05
C GLY A 88 7.53 14.54 4.34
N TYR A 89 8.08 14.28 3.15
CA TYR A 89 8.86 15.28 2.41
C TYR A 89 8.21 15.49 1.05
N PRO A 90 7.50 16.58 0.89
CA PRO A 90 6.77 16.82 -0.36
C PRO A 90 7.63 16.77 -1.62
N GLN A 91 8.91 17.14 -1.49
CA GLN A 91 9.79 17.08 -2.65
C GLN A 91 9.93 15.67 -3.19
N GLU A 92 9.92 14.70 -2.32
CA GLU A 92 10.08 13.32 -2.77
C GLU A 92 8.86 12.83 -3.52
N ILE A 93 7.71 13.34 -3.17
CA ILE A 93 6.50 12.98 -3.88
C ILE A 93 6.57 13.45 -5.33
N ILE A 94 7.10 14.66 -5.52
CA ILE A 94 7.26 15.20 -6.87
C ILE A 94 8.16 14.31 -7.70
N ASP A 95 9.21 13.80 -7.10
CA ASP A 95 10.18 13.01 -7.84
C ASP A 95 9.66 11.63 -8.19
N CYS A 96 8.56 11.21 -7.64
CA CYS A 96 8.03 9.88 -7.90
C CYS A 96 7.30 9.78 -9.23
N ASN A 97 7.20 10.87 -9.93
CA ASN A 97 6.62 10.79 -11.25
C ASN A 97 7.53 10.10 -12.21
#